data_28485543c96672a3b1521b1562a096ea
#
_entry.id   28485543c96672a3b1521b1562a096ea
#
_cell.length_a   1.000
_cell.length_b   1.000
_cell.length_c   1.000
_cell.angle_alpha   90.00
_cell.angle_beta   90.00
_cell.angle_gamma   90.00
#
_symmetry.space_group_name_H-M   'P 1'
#
loop_
_entity.id
_entity.type
_entity.pdbx_description
1 polymer ?
#
loop_
_entity_poly.entity_id
_entity_poly.type
_entity_poly.pdbx_seq_one_letter_code
_entity_poly.pdbx_strand_id
1 'polypeptide(L)'
;MSPEAEELLREFIAQMDNTGHVSCTNTQSIAFHELNESGMLSKVTLYKSGGGYAGLSTKAIHYFEEKEAEQKRLEEQRLSEKKAEQSKLLHDVLLVVLSAVLAFLLQLLASAIFPKV
;
A
#
# COMPACT_ATOMS: atom_id res chain seq x y z
N MET A 1 5.01 0.90 15.11
CA MET A 1 6.40 0.37 15.18
C MET A 1 7.34 1.36 14.54
N SER A 2 8.49 1.61 15.13
CA SER A 2 9.48 2.53 14.56
C SER A 2 10.11 1.95 13.27
N PRO A 3 10.62 2.79 12.35
CA PRO A 3 11.30 2.30 11.15
C PRO A 3 12.51 1.42 11.44
N GLU A 4 13.22 1.71 12.52
CA GLU A 4 14.40 0.94 12.96
C GLU A 4 13.99 -0.46 13.43
N ALA A 5 12.89 -0.58 14.17
CA ALA A 5 12.36 -1.86 14.61
C ALA A 5 11.83 -2.70 13.42
N GLU A 6 11.18 -2.07 12.45
CA GLU A 6 10.77 -2.75 11.22
C GLU A 6 11.94 -3.27 10.41
N GLU A 7 13.00 -2.48 10.28
CA GLU A 7 14.22 -2.89 9.59
C GLU A 7 14.89 -4.07 10.28
N LEU A 8 14.98 -4.02 11.62
CA LEU A 8 15.53 -5.12 12.41
C LEU A 8 14.68 -6.40 12.28
N LEU A 9 13.36 -6.26 12.29
CA LEU A 9 12.45 -7.40 12.10
C LEU A 9 12.62 -8.00 10.70
N ARG A 10 12.79 -7.16 9.69
CA ARG A 10 13.04 -7.61 8.31
C ARG A 10 14.33 -8.41 8.20
N GLU A 11 15.40 -7.94 8.85
CA GLU A 11 16.67 -8.66 8.92
C GLU A 11 16.51 -10.01 9.63
N PHE A 12 15.78 -10.05 10.73
CA PHE A 12 15.53 -11.28 11.47
C PHE A 12 14.77 -12.30 10.62
N ILE A 13 13.76 -11.89 9.89
CA ILE A 13 13.00 -12.76 8.99
C ILE A 13 13.91 -13.32 7.88
N ALA A 14 14.80 -12.48 7.33
CA ALA A 14 15.74 -12.91 6.29
C ALA A 14 16.78 -13.89 6.80
N GLN A 15 17.18 -13.82 8.08
CA GLN A 15 18.22 -14.64 8.69
C GLN A 15 17.69 -15.82 9.50
N MET A 16 16.37 -15.90 9.73
CA MET A 16 15.80 -16.97 10.54
C MET A 16 16.07 -18.35 9.92
N ASP A 17 16.23 -19.35 10.78
CA ASP A 17 16.39 -20.74 10.36
C ASP A 17 15.02 -21.39 10.04
N ASN A 18 15.05 -22.69 9.72
CA ASN A 18 13.85 -23.45 9.39
C ASN A 18 12.87 -23.58 10.57
N THR A 19 13.33 -23.36 11.79
CA THR A 19 12.51 -23.42 13.02
C THR A 19 11.93 -22.07 13.43
N GLY A 20 12.24 -21.02 12.67
CA GLY A 20 11.77 -19.67 12.96
C GLY A 20 12.59 -18.96 14.04
N HIS A 21 13.81 -19.38 14.29
CA HIS A 21 14.72 -18.79 15.26
C HIS A 21 15.82 -18.00 14.57
N VAL A 22 16.31 -16.96 15.23
CA VAL A 22 17.36 -16.08 14.71
C VAL A 22 18.38 -15.78 15.80
N SER A 23 19.65 -15.69 15.40
CA SER A 23 20.73 -15.23 16.27
C SER A 23 20.77 -13.72 16.30
N CYS A 24 20.75 -13.13 17.50
CA CYS A 24 20.69 -11.69 17.70
C CYS A 24 22.07 -11.18 18.14
N THR A 25 22.55 -10.12 17.52
CA THR A 25 23.87 -9.54 17.87
C THR A 25 23.75 -8.28 18.71
N ASN A 26 22.68 -7.53 18.62
CA ASN A 26 22.49 -6.27 19.33
C ASN A 26 21.19 -6.28 20.14
N THR A 27 21.20 -7.07 21.23
CA THR A 27 20.02 -7.26 22.10
C THR A 27 19.73 -6.07 23.00
N GLN A 28 20.67 -5.13 23.12
CA GLN A 28 20.51 -3.93 23.93
C GLN A 28 19.96 -2.73 23.16
N SER A 29 19.74 -2.86 21.85
CA SER A 29 19.21 -1.78 21.03
C SER A 29 17.75 -1.49 21.38
N ILE A 30 17.33 -0.25 21.18
CA ILE A 30 15.95 0.19 21.36
C ILE A 30 15.03 -0.56 20.39
N ALA A 31 15.48 -0.80 19.17
CA ALA A 31 14.75 -1.56 18.16
C ALA A 31 14.46 -3.00 18.62
N PHE A 32 15.46 -3.70 19.18
CA PHE A 32 15.28 -5.03 19.73
C PHE A 32 14.27 -5.04 20.88
N HIS A 33 14.39 -4.08 21.78
CA HIS A 33 13.50 -3.94 22.92
C HIS A 33 12.04 -3.72 22.49
N GLU A 34 11.84 -2.87 21.50
CA GLU A 34 10.53 -2.60 20.90
C GLU A 34 9.92 -3.87 20.28
N LEU A 35 10.69 -4.66 19.54
CA LEU A 35 10.24 -5.93 18.99
C LEU A 35 9.83 -6.92 20.06
N ASN A 36 10.62 -7.01 21.15
CA ASN A 36 10.33 -7.90 22.25
C ASN A 36 9.06 -7.49 23.00
N GLU A 37 8.89 -6.20 23.29
CA GLU A 37 7.71 -5.67 23.97
C GLU A 37 6.44 -5.78 23.12
N SER A 38 6.54 -5.64 21.80
CA SER A 38 5.40 -5.74 20.89
C SER A 38 4.92 -7.17 20.63
N GLY A 39 5.60 -8.18 21.18
CA GLY A 39 5.25 -9.58 21.01
C GLY A 39 5.71 -10.19 19.70
N MET A 40 6.62 -9.55 18.99
CA MET A 40 7.19 -10.07 17.73
C MET A 40 8.22 -11.17 17.98
N LEU A 41 8.82 -11.20 19.16
CA LEU A 41 9.80 -12.21 19.53
C LEU A 41 9.22 -13.19 20.55
N SER A 42 9.59 -14.48 20.42
CA SER A 42 9.24 -15.53 21.36
C SER A 42 10.50 -16.22 21.85
N LYS A 43 10.47 -16.74 23.07
CA LYS A 43 11.58 -17.54 23.66
C LYS A 43 12.93 -16.84 23.55
N VAL A 44 13.00 -15.58 23.97
CA VAL A 44 14.24 -14.78 23.93
C VAL A 44 15.24 -15.29 24.97
N THR A 45 16.43 -15.63 24.52
CA THR A 45 17.56 -16.00 25.37
C THR A 45 18.67 -14.99 25.17
N LEU A 46 19.07 -14.31 26.27
CA LEU A 46 20.11 -13.28 26.23
C LEU A 46 21.42 -13.86 26.76
N TYR A 47 22.53 -13.56 26.07
CA TYR A 47 23.86 -13.95 26.49
C TYR A 47 24.59 -12.78 27.16
N LYS A 48 25.52 -13.08 28.05
CA LYS A 48 26.36 -12.10 28.73
C LYS A 48 27.20 -11.25 27.79
N SER A 49 27.48 -11.75 26.59
CA SER A 49 28.27 -11.07 25.56
C SER A 49 27.52 -9.99 24.80
N GLY A 50 26.23 -9.74 25.10
CA GLY A 50 25.40 -8.78 24.40
C GLY A 50 24.67 -9.35 23.20
N GLY A 51 24.90 -10.62 22.84
CA GLY A 51 24.14 -11.33 21.85
C GLY A 51 22.97 -12.12 22.44
N GLY A 52 22.21 -12.78 21.60
CA GLY A 52 21.11 -13.60 22.06
C GLY A 52 20.56 -14.47 20.95
N TYR A 53 19.56 -15.27 21.30
CA TYR A 53 18.84 -16.13 20.40
C TYR A 53 17.35 -15.96 20.65
N ALA A 54 16.58 -15.73 19.61
CA ALA A 54 15.16 -15.48 19.74
C ALA A 54 14.38 -16.20 18.66
N GLY A 55 13.18 -16.66 19.00
CA GLY A 55 12.21 -17.13 18.02
C GLY A 55 11.35 -15.97 17.50
N LEU A 56 10.96 -16.04 16.25
CA LEU A 56 9.98 -15.11 15.71
C LEU A 56 8.56 -15.66 15.97
N SER A 57 7.70 -14.83 16.50
CA SER A 57 6.30 -15.20 16.73
C SER A 57 5.53 -15.26 15.40
N THR A 58 4.38 -15.93 15.40
CA THR A 58 3.48 -15.95 14.24
C THR A 58 3.09 -14.53 13.83
N LYS A 59 2.89 -13.66 14.80
CA LYS A 59 2.60 -12.25 14.58
C LYS A 59 3.72 -11.54 13.80
N ALA A 60 4.99 -11.83 14.11
CA ALA A 60 6.13 -11.28 13.41
C ALA A 60 6.21 -11.75 11.95
N ILE A 61 6.00 -13.05 11.73
CA ILE A 61 6.05 -13.65 10.40
C ILE A 61 4.97 -13.04 9.49
N HIS A 62 3.77 -12.84 10.01
CA HIS A 62 2.65 -12.29 9.24
C HIS A 62 2.60 -10.76 9.20
N TYR A 63 3.43 -10.07 9.98
CA TYR A 63 3.42 -8.62 10.09
C TYR A 63 3.58 -7.92 8.73
N PHE A 64 4.58 -8.30 7.97
CA PHE A 64 4.83 -7.70 6.66
C PHE A 64 3.81 -8.14 5.60
N GLU A 65 3.31 -9.36 5.68
CA GLU A 65 2.24 -9.84 4.79
C GLU A 65 0.96 -9.02 4.98
N GLU A 66 0.57 -8.79 6.23
CA GLU A 66 -0.60 -7.96 6.56
C GLU A 66 -0.40 -6.51 6.13
N LYS A 67 0.80 -5.97 6.34
CA LYS A 67 1.14 -4.61 5.94
C LYS A 67 1.10 -4.43 4.42
N GLU A 68 1.63 -5.38 3.67
CA GLU A 68 1.58 -5.37 2.19
C GLU A 68 0.14 -5.50 1.69
N ALA A 69 -0.65 -6.37 2.28
CA ALA A 69 -2.06 -6.55 1.92
C ALA A 69 -2.86 -5.27 2.17
N GLU A 70 -2.60 -4.57 3.28
CA GLU A 70 -3.23 -3.30 3.60
C GLU A 70 -2.82 -2.21 2.61
N GLN A 71 -1.54 -2.12 2.27
CA GLN A 71 -1.04 -1.16 1.28
C GLN A 71 -1.65 -1.41 -0.09
N LYS A 72 -1.74 -2.66 -0.54
CA LYS A 72 -2.39 -3.03 -1.80
C LYS A 72 -3.86 -2.61 -1.81
N ARG A 73 -4.58 -2.85 -0.73
CA ARG A 73 -5.98 -2.47 -0.60
C ARG A 73 -6.16 -0.96 -0.70
N LEU A 74 -5.28 -0.19 -0.03
CA LEU A 74 -5.29 1.27 -0.10
C LEU A 74 -4.97 1.79 -1.51
N GLU A 75 -4.00 1.17 -2.19
CA GLU A 75 -3.66 1.51 -3.58
C GLU A 75 -4.81 1.21 -4.54
N GLU A 76 -5.44 0.05 -4.41
CA GLU A 76 -6.61 -0.33 -5.20
C GLU A 76 -7.77 0.63 -4.99
N GLN A 77 -8.02 1.04 -3.73
CA GLN A 77 -9.01 2.04 -3.40
C GLN A 77 -8.71 3.39 -4.05
N ARG A 78 -7.44 3.82 -3.98
CA ARG A 78 -6.99 5.08 -4.58
C ARG A 78 -7.12 5.04 -6.11
N LEU A 79 -6.74 3.95 -6.75
CA LEU A 79 -6.89 3.76 -8.19
C LEU A 79 -8.35 3.72 -8.61
N SER A 80 -9.22 3.06 -7.83
CA SER A 80 -10.66 3.00 -8.06
C SER A 80 -11.28 4.40 -7.99
N GLU A 81 -10.91 5.22 -7.01
CA GLU A 81 -11.36 6.61 -6.88
C GLU A 81 -10.90 7.47 -8.05
N LYS A 82 -9.64 7.35 -8.46
CA LYS A 82 -9.11 8.06 -9.64
C LYS A 82 -9.83 7.68 -10.91
N LYS A 83 -10.09 6.40 -11.14
CA LYS A 83 -10.85 5.92 -12.30
C LYS A 83 -12.28 6.45 -12.32
N ALA A 84 -12.93 6.51 -11.16
CA ALA A 84 -14.26 7.07 -11.04
C ALA A 84 -14.28 8.57 -11.39
N GLU A 85 -13.31 9.34 -10.92
CA GLU A 85 -13.18 10.76 -11.24
C GLU A 85 -12.88 10.98 -12.73
N GLN A 86 -11.95 10.21 -13.31
CA GLN A 86 -11.63 10.31 -14.73
C GLN A 86 -12.81 9.93 -15.62
N SER A 87 -13.54 8.89 -15.25
CA SER A 87 -14.75 8.47 -15.97
C SER A 87 -15.82 9.55 -15.94
N LYS A 88 -16.00 10.24 -14.81
CA LYS A 88 -16.93 11.34 -14.64
C LYS A 88 -16.56 12.54 -15.52
N LEU A 89 -15.27 12.92 -15.50
CA LEU A 89 -14.75 14.00 -16.32
C LEU A 89 -14.90 13.72 -17.82
N LEU A 90 -14.58 12.50 -18.26
CA LEU A 90 -14.73 12.06 -19.65
C LEU A 90 -16.21 12.11 -20.08
N HIS A 91 -17.12 11.69 -19.21
CA HIS A 91 -18.54 11.72 -19.48
C HIS A 91 -19.05 13.18 -19.66
N ASP A 92 -18.65 14.09 -18.78
CA ASP A 92 -19.00 15.50 -18.86
C ASP A 92 -18.45 16.16 -20.13
N VAL A 93 -17.20 15.88 -20.49
CA VAL A 93 -16.59 16.38 -21.74
C VAL A 93 -17.32 15.84 -22.95
N LEU A 94 -17.67 14.56 -22.99
CA LEU A 94 -18.43 13.94 -24.06
C LEU A 94 -19.80 14.59 -24.24
N LEU A 95 -20.52 14.90 -23.15
CA LEU A 95 -21.81 15.57 -23.19
C LEU A 95 -21.69 16.97 -23.78
N VAL A 96 -20.68 17.73 -23.41
CA VAL A 96 -20.41 19.07 -23.95
C VAL A 96 -20.13 19.01 -25.45
N VAL A 97 -19.28 18.10 -25.87
CA VAL A 97 -18.92 17.90 -27.28
C VAL A 97 -20.15 17.49 -28.10
N LEU A 98 -20.94 16.55 -27.62
CA LEU A 98 -22.18 16.11 -28.29
C LEU A 98 -23.17 17.25 -28.42
N SER A 99 -23.34 18.07 -27.39
CA SER A 99 -24.23 19.24 -27.42
C SER A 99 -23.77 20.26 -28.46
N ALA A 100 -22.47 20.53 -28.57
CA ALA A 100 -21.91 21.43 -29.57
C ALA A 100 -22.09 20.91 -30.99
N VAL A 101 -21.89 19.61 -31.23
CA VAL A 101 -22.08 18.96 -32.53
C VAL A 101 -23.55 19.01 -32.95
N LEU A 102 -24.48 18.73 -32.03
CA LEU A 102 -25.90 18.79 -32.28
C LEU A 102 -26.35 20.22 -32.63
N ALA A 103 -25.87 21.22 -31.91
CA ALA A 103 -26.16 22.64 -32.21
C ALA A 103 -25.67 23.04 -33.59
N PHE A 104 -24.48 22.61 -33.98
CA PHE A 104 -23.89 22.86 -35.29
C PHE A 104 -24.69 22.18 -36.41
N LEU A 105 -25.10 20.92 -36.23
CA LEU A 105 -25.93 20.19 -37.18
C LEU A 105 -27.30 20.84 -37.35
N LEU A 106 -27.91 21.32 -36.28
CA LEU A 106 -29.19 22.05 -36.34
C LEU A 106 -29.08 23.35 -37.10
N GLN A 107 -27.98 24.08 -36.93
CA GLN A 107 -27.71 25.29 -37.72
C GLN A 107 -27.55 24.99 -39.21
N LEU A 108 -26.85 23.94 -39.58
CA LEU A 108 -26.71 23.52 -40.94
C LEU A 108 -28.04 23.10 -41.56
N LEU A 109 -28.86 22.36 -40.84
CA LEU A 109 -30.18 21.95 -41.29
C LEU A 109 -31.11 23.17 -41.45
N ALA A 110 -31.11 24.09 -40.53
CA ALA A 110 -31.86 25.32 -40.62
C ALA A 110 -31.45 26.17 -41.83
N SER A 111 -30.14 26.23 -42.10
CA SER A 111 -29.58 26.92 -43.27
C SER A 111 -29.95 26.25 -44.58
N ALA A 112 -30.09 24.93 -44.60
CA ALA A 112 -30.50 24.18 -45.77
C ALA A 112 -32.02 24.24 -46.03
N ILE A 113 -32.84 24.27 -44.96
CA ILE A 113 -34.30 24.30 -45.05
C ILE A 113 -34.82 25.73 -45.34
N PHE A 114 -34.16 26.75 -44.78
CA PHE A 114 -34.48 28.15 -45.00
C PHE A 114 -33.35 28.85 -45.73
N PRO A 115 -33.18 28.60 -47.05
CA PRO A 115 -32.15 29.30 -47.78
C PRO A 115 -32.45 30.76 -47.83
N LYS A 116 -31.47 31.59 -47.56
CA LYS A 116 -31.60 33.04 -47.72
C LYS A 116 -31.79 33.37 -49.18
N VAL A 117 -32.92 33.86 -49.46
CA VAL A 117 -33.23 34.39 -50.78
C VAL A 117 -32.55 35.74 -50.98
#